data_043bb70b41aa2ab189d10d21afe1b9dc
#
_entry.id   043bb70b41aa2ab189d10d21afe1b9dc
#
_cell.length_a   1.000
_cell.length_b   1.000
_cell.length_c   1.000
_cell.angle_alpha   90.00
_cell.angle_beta   90.00
_cell.angle_gamma   90.00
#
_symmetry.space_group_name_H-M   'P 1'
#
loop_
_entity.id
_entity.type
_entity.pdbx_description
1 polymer ?
#
loop_
_entity_poly.entity_id
_entity_poly.type
_entity_poly.pdbx_seq_one_letter_code
_entity_poly.pdbx_strand_id
1 'polypeptide(L)'
;MENKFQETKVEGRNAVLEAFRSGKAVDKLFVQEHCEDGPVRTILREAKKRDTMVKFVKKERLDQLSETGKHQGVIAMTAAYDYAEVEDILEVAKAKGEPPFILLLDNIEDPHNLGAIIRTANLAGAHGVIIPKNRAVGLTATVARTSAGALHYTPVAKVTNLARTIDDLKKQGMWFVCADMGGTQMYDLDLKGPMGLVIGNEGDGVSKLVREKCDFIASIPMQGDIDSLNASVAAGVLAYEIVRQRMGK
;
A
#
# COMPACT_ATOMS: atom_id res chain seq x y z
N MET A 1 -21.67 -13.37 12.22
CA MET A 1 -20.25 -12.99 12.20
C MET A 1 -20.20 -11.48 12.25
N GLU A 2 -19.88 -10.92 13.42
CA GLU A 2 -19.77 -9.47 13.59
C GLU A 2 -18.65 -8.92 12.70
N ASN A 3 -18.97 -7.82 12.05
CA ASN A 3 -18.12 -7.13 11.07
C ASN A 3 -16.86 -6.57 11.78
N LYS A 4 -15.79 -7.36 11.86
CA LYS A 4 -14.51 -6.99 12.49
C LYS A 4 -13.74 -5.87 11.74
N PHE A 5 -14.31 -5.33 10.67
CA PHE A 5 -13.65 -4.38 9.77
C PHE A 5 -14.29 -3.02 9.86
N GLN A 6 -14.21 -2.36 11.00
CA GLN A 6 -14.55 -0.96 11.11
C GLN A 6 -13.27 -0.14 10.97
N GLU A 7 -13.19 0.62 9.87
CA GLU A 7 -12.37 1.81 9.79
C GLU A 7 -12.80 2.69 10.96
N THR A 8 -12.02 2.71 12.01
CA THR A 8 -12.41 3.44 13.19
C THR A 8 -11.87 4.85 13.03
N LYS A 9 -12.73 5.76 12.59
CA LYS A 9 -12.48 7.18 12.85
C LYS A 9 -12.44 7.35 14.35
N VAL A 10 -11.34 7.88 14.84
CA VAL A 10 -11.16 8.19 16.24
C VAL A 10 -11.20 9.71 16.36
N GLU A 11 -12.23 10.21 17.03
CA GLU A 11 -12.48 11.65 17.18
C GLU A 11 -12.23 12.12 18.59
N GLY A 12 -11.63 13.30 18.70
CA GLY A 12 -11.35 13.93 19.98
C GLY A 12 -10.00 13.56 20.57
N ARG A 13 -9.45 14.48 21.35
CA ARG A 13 -8.06 14.46 21.82
C ARG A 13 -7.68 13.24 22.64
N ASN A 14 -8.53 12.88 23.61
CA ASN A 14 -8.27 11.72 24.48
C ASN A 14 -8.32 10.42 23.71
N ALA A 15 -9.34 10.24 22.85
CA ALA A 15 -9.51 9.04 22.06
C ALA A 15 -8.36 8.84 21.07
N VAL A 16 -7.94 9.93 20.39
CA VAL A 16 -6.80 9.89 19.45
C VAL A 16 -5.49 9.57 20.20
N LEU A 17 -5.28 10.16 21.38
CA LEU A 17 -4.09 9.85 22.18
C LEU A 17 -4.08 8.39 22.63
N GLU A 18 -5.24 7.85 23.01
CA GLU A 18 -5.38 6.47 23.40
C GLU A 18 -5.18 5.50 22.22
N ALA A 19 -5.65 5.86 21.02
CA ALA A 19 -5.37 5.09 19.81
C ALA A 19 -3.86 4.96 19.57
N PHE A 20 -3.10 6.03 19.76
CA PHE A 20 -1.63 5.95 19.70
C PHE A 20 -1.06 5.08 20.83
N ARG A 21 -1.52 5.22 22.06
CA ARG A 21 -1.00 4.46 23.22
C ARG A 21 -1.28 2.96 23.12
N SER A 22 -2.44 2.59 22.61
CA SER A 22 -2.82 1.19 22.42
C SER A 22 -2.09 0.48 21.28
N GLY A 23 -1.21 1.19 20.56
CA GLY A 23 -0.44 0.60 19.46
C GLY A 23 -1.20 0.49 18.14
N LYS A 24 -2.44 0.98 18.04
CA LYS A 24 -3.19 0.98 16.78
C LYS A 24 -2.43 1.72 15.67
N ALA A 25 -2.41 1.14 14.49
CA ALA A 25 -1.85 1.78 13.30
C ALA A 25 -2.75 2.96 12.90
N VAL A 26 -2.23 4.18 13.04
CA VAL A 26 -2.90 5.41 12.61
C VAL A 26 -2.36 5.79 11.23
N ASP A 27 -3.17 5.63 10.19
CA ASP A 27 -2.79 5.93 8.81
C ASP A 27 -2.69 7.42 8.54
N LYS A 28 -3.62 8.20 9.10
CA LYS A 28 -3.69 9.63 8.89
C LYS A 28 -4.27 10.36 10.10
N LEU A 29 -3.65 11.45 10.47
CA LEU A 29 -4.11 12.34 11.51
C LEU A 29 -4.49 13.69 10.90
N PHE A 30 -5.74 14.12 11.09
CA PHE A 30 -6.21 15.45 10.75
C PHE A 30 -6.17 16.31 12.01
N VAL A 31 -5.55 17.48 11.90
CA VAL A 31 -5.42 18.45 13.01
C VAL A 31 -5.94 19.80 12.51
N GLN A 32 -6.72 20.48 13.31
CA GLN A 32 -7.19 21.82 13.02
C GLN A 32 -6.00 22.79 12.94
N GLU A 33 -5.97 23.64 11.90
CA GLU A 33 -5.00 24.71 11.76
C GLU A 33 -4.99 25.59 13.02
N HIS A 34 -3.82 26.06 13.41
CA HIS A 34 -3.60 26.92 14.60
C HIS A 34 -4.03 26.31 15.94
N CYS A 35 -4.26 25.01 16.02
CA CYS A 35 -4.56 24.29 17.26
C CYS A 35 -3.26 23.70 17.82
N GLU A 36 -2.62 24.45 18.75
CA GLU A 36 -1.29 24.11 19.31
C GLU A 36 -1.29 24.01 20.84
N ASP A 37 -2.42 23.67 21.45
CA ASP A 37 -2.47 23.48 22.90
C ASP A 37 -1.74 22.19 23.36
N GLY A 38 -1.54 22.06 24.67
CA GLY A 38 -0.73 20.98 25.25
C GLY A 38 -1.15 19.57 24.82
N PRO A 39 -2.46 19.20 24.83
CA PRO A 39 -2.93 17.92 24.37
C PRO A 39 -2.62 17.67 22.88
N VAL A 40 -2.84 18.65 22.00
CA VAL A 40 -2.56 18.52 20.56
C VAL A 40 -1.06 18.37 20.30
N ARG A 41 -0.21 19.13 21.01
CA ARG A 41 1.26 18.96 20.93
C ARG A 41 1.69 17.55 21.32
N THR A 42 1.04 16.95 22.31
CA THR A 42 1.32 15.55 22.70
C THR A 42 0.95 14.58 21.60
N ILE A 43 -0.24 14.74 20.99
CA ILE A 43 -0.69 13.93 19.86
C ILE A 43 0.27 14.05 18.66
N LEU A 44 0.68 15.27 18.33
CA LEU A 44 1.63 15.51 17.23
C LEU A 44 3.00 14.87 17.49
N ARG A 45 3.46 14.86 18.76
CA ARG A 45 4.69 14.16 19.14
C ARG A 45 4.57 12.65 18.97
N GLU A 46 3.44 12.04 19.36
CA GLU A 46 3.20 10.60 19.14
C GLU A 46 3.06 10.27 17.65
N ALA A 47 2.39 11.11 16.87
CA ALA A 47 2.31 10.98 15.42
C ALA A 47 3.71 11.01 14.76
N LYS A 48 4.57 11.95 15.19
CA LYS A 48 5.95 12.05 14.71
C LYS A 48 6.80 10.82 15.05
N LYS A 49 6.68 10.28 16.26
CA LYS A 49 7.41 9.08 16.67
C LYS A 49 7.05 7.85 15.81
N ARG A 50 5.81 7.78 15.34
CA ARG A 50 5.29 6.66 14.53
C ARG A 50 5.27 6.97 13.04
N ASP A 51 5.82 8.12 12.66
CA ASP A 51 5.86 8.59 11.27
C ASP A 51 4.45 8.58 10.62
N THR A 52 3.44 8.95 11.41
CA THR A 52 2.04 9.06 10.97
C THR A 52 1.87 10.30 10.10
N MET A 53 1.17 10.16 8.98
CA MET A 53 0.85 11.30 8.11
C MET A 53 -0.06 12.29 8.85
N VAL A 54 0.41 13.53 9.04
CA VAL A 54 -0.37 14.63 9.63
C VAL A 54 -0.82 15.59 8.54
N LYS A 55 -2.13 15.92 8.52
CA LYS A 55 -2.70 16.96 7.67
C LYS A 55 -3.33 18.04 8.54
N PHE A 56 -2.82 19.27 8.44
CA PHE A 56 -3.47 20.44 9.02
C PHE A 56 -4.59 20.89 8.09
N VAL A 57 -5.79 21.09 8.66
CA VAL A 57 -7.00 21.41 7.91
C VAL A 57 -7.83 22.45 8.66
N LYS A 58 -8.66 23.19 7.94
CA LYS A 58 -9.63 24.12 8.53
C LYS A 58 -10.69 23.34 9.31
N LYS A 59 -11.33 24.02 10.28
CA LYS A 59 -12.37 23.46 11.13
C LYS A 59 -13.51 22.84 10.31
N GLU A 60 -13.95 23.51 9.24
CA GLU A 60 -15.04 23.05 8.37
C GLU A 60 -14.74 21.67 7.75
N ARG A 61 -13.46 21.38 7.48
CA ARG A 61 -13.06 20.07 6.98
C ARG A 61 -13.15 18.98 8.06
N LEU A 62 -12.83 19.30 9.30
CA LEU A 62 -13.03 18.38 10.41
C LEU A 62 -14.51 18.14 10.69
N ASP A 63 -15.32 19.20 10.66
CA ASP A 63 -16.78 19.08 10.80
C ASP A 63 -17.40 18.16 9.74
N GLN A 64 -16.92 18.22 8.48
CA GLN A 64 -17.32 17.31 7.39
C GLN A 64 -16.88 15.85 7.60
N LEU A 65 -15.71 15.66 8.19
CA LEU A 65 -15.15 14.33 8.45
C LEU A 65 -15.73 13.70 9.71
N SER A 66 -16.20 14.50 10.66
CA SER A 66 -16.71 14.06 11.95
C SER A 66 -18.06 13.36 11.82
N GLU A 67 -18.22 12.28 12.55
CA GLU A 67 -19.51 11.57 12.69
C GLU A 67 -20.26 12.01 13.95
N THR A 68 -19.50 12.41 14.99
CA THR A 68 -20.05 12.76 16.30
C THR A 68 -20.20 14.25 16.55
N GLY A 69 -19.56 15.09 15.73
CA GLY A 69 -19.41 16.53 15.94
C GLY A 69 -18.51 16.91 17.11
N LYS A 70 -17.87 15.94 17.77
CA LYS A 70 -17.05 16.14 18.98
C LYS A 70 -15.55 15.95 18.75
N HIS A 71 -15.05 16.30 17.56
CA HIS A 71 -13.67 16.06 17.15
C HIS A 71 -12.61 16.87 17.93
N GLN A 72 -12.98 17.95 18.64
CA GLN A 72 -12.06 18.76 19.46
C GLN A 72 -10.78 19.20 18.71
N GLY A 73 -10.86 19.42 17.41
CA GLY A 73 -9.74 19.83 16.56
C GLY A 73 -8.84 18.68 16.07
N VAL A 74 -9.17 17.41 16.35
CA VAL A 74 -8.38 16.25 15.89
C VAL A 74 -9.26 15.07 15.49
N ILE A 75 -8.90 14.42 14.38
CA ILE A 75 -9.50 13.15 13.91
C ILE A 75 -8.37 12.25 13.42
N ALA A 76 -8.30 11.03 13.91
CA ALA A 76 -7.40 9.98 13.42
C ALA A 76 -8.16 8.95 12.60
N MET A 77 -7.57 8.55 11.48
CA MET A 77 -8.02 7.41 10.67
C MET A 77 -7.10 6.24 11.01
N THR A 78 -7.65 5.18 11.59
CA THR A 78 -6.88 3.98 11.93
C THR A 78 -7.03 2.91 10.87
N ALA A 79 -5.98 2.12 10.68
CA ALA A 79 -6.03 0.96 9.78
C ALA A 79 -7.02 -0.08 10.28
N ALA A 80 -7.70 -0.75 9.36
CA ALA A 80 -8.59 -1.88 9.66
C ALA A 80 -7.82 -3.19 9.92
N TYR A 81 -6.55 -3.24 9.52
CA TYR A 81 -5.62 -4.35 9.69
C TYR A 81 -4.26 -3.84 10.13
N ASP A 82 -3.52 -4.67 10.86
CA ASP A 82 -2.13 -4.39 11.19
C ASP A 82 -1.25 -4.51 9.93
N TYR A 83 -0.25 -3.63 9.85
CA TYR A 83 0.78 -3.73 8.82
C TYR A 83 1.86 -4.71 9.27
N ALA A 84 2.39 -5.43 8.29
CA ALA A 84 3.58 -6.26 8.44
C ALA A 84 4.85 -5.42 8.20
N GLU A 85 6.00 -5.96 8.59
CA GLU A 85 7.30 -5.47 8.15
C GLU A 85 7.70 -6.15 6.83
N VAL A 86 8.66 -5.57 6.10
CA VAL A 86 9.14 -6.14 4.83
C VAL A 86 9.77 -7.52 5.08
N GLU A 87 10.44 -7.67 6.20
CA GLU A 87 11.07 -8.91 6.67
C GLU A 87 10.05 -10.04 6.85
N ASP A 88 8.86 -9.74 7.35
CA ASP A 88 7.78 -10.73 7.51
C ASP A 88 7.36 -11.32 6.15
N ILE A 89 7.30 -10.47 5.10
CA ILE A 89 6.99 -10.92 3.74
C ILE A 89 8.06 -11.88 3.22
N LEU A 90 9.33 -11.59 3.47
CA LEU A 90 10.45 -12.46 3.07
C LEU A 90 10.45 -13.78 3.83
N GLU A 91 10.11 -13.78 5.12
CA GLU A 91 9.96 -14.99 5.91
C GLU A 91 8.81 -15.88 5.41
N VAL A 92 7.72 -15.32 4.88
CA VAL A 92 6.66 -16.10 4.23
C VAL A 92 7.21 -16.86 3.02
N ALA A 93 8.01 -16.21 2.16
CA ALA A 93 8.64 -16.85 1.00
C ALA A 93 9.59 -17.97 1.42
N LYS A 94 10.43 -17.69 2.40
CA LYS A 94 11.39 -18.65 2.96
C LYS A 94 10.72 -19.85 3.60
N ALA A 95 9.63 -19.65 4.35
CA ALA A 95 8.86 -20.72 4.98
C ALA A 95 8.23 -21.67 3.94
N LYS A 96 7.88 -21.15 2.76
CA LYS A 96 7.38 -21.94 1.63
C LYS A 96 8.48 -22.58 0.80
N GLY A 97 9.74 -22.19 0.99
CA GLY A 97 10.84 -22.62 0.13
C GLY A 97 10.75 -22.10 -1.30
N GLU A 98 10.11 -20.97 -1.50
CA GLU A 98 9.84 -20.37 -2.81
C GLU A 98 10.70 -19.12 -3.05
N PRO A 99 11.11 -18.82 -4.30
CA PRO A 99 11.71 -17.53 -4.60
C PRO A 99 10.73 -16.40 -4.31
N PRO A 100 11.11 -15.34 -3.59
CA PRO A 100 10.23 -14.24 -3.24
C PRO A 100 9.49 -13.67 -4.46
N PHE A 101 8.18 -13.41 -4.29
CA PHE A 101 7.36 -12.67 -5.23
C PHE A 101 6.55 -11.64 -4.45
N ILE A 102 6.80 -10.36 -4.73
CA ILE A 102 6.25 -9.24 -3.97
C ILE A 102 5.69 -8.20 -4.94
N LEU A 103 4.51 -7.65 -4.65
CA LEU A 103 3.99 -6.50 -5.38
C LEU A 103 4.35 -5.22 -4.63
N LEU A 104 4.86 -4.21 -5.35
CA LEU A 104 5.13 -2.88 -4.83
C LEU A 104 4.22 -1.88 -5.54
N LEU A 105 3.50 -1.09 -4.77
CA LEU A 105 2.49 -0.18 -5.31
C LEU A 105 2.93 1.26 -5.13
N ASP A 106 3.06 1.99 -6.22
CA ASP A 106 3.47 3.39 -6.23
C ASP A 106 2.27 4.30 -6.58
N ASN A 107 1.91 5.19 -5.69
CA ASN A 107 0.79 6.14 -5.84
C ASN A 107 -0.60 5.50 -6.04
N ILE A 108 -0.87 4.32 -5.50
CA ILE A 108 -2.21 3.71 -5.54
C ILE A 108 -3.06 4.31 -4.41
N GLU A 109 -3.93 5.25 -4.76
CA GLU A 109 -4.76 6.00 -3.80
C GLU A 109 -6.23 5.51 -3.75
N ASP A 110 -6.69 4.77 -4.76
CA ASP A 110 -8.03 4.19 -4.76
C ASP A 110 -8.09 2.89 -3.93
N PRO A 111 -8.96 2.84 -2.89
CA PRO A 111 -9.11 1.64 -2.06
C PRO A 111 -9.66 0.43 -2.83
N HIS A 112 -10.40 0.62 -3.91
CA HIS A 112 -10.88 -0.48 -4.74
C HIS A 112 -9.72 -1.14 -5.49
N ASN A 113 -8.82 -0.34 -6.06
CA ASN A 113 -7.61 -0.85 -6.72
C ASN A 113 -6.71 -1.58 -5.72
N LEU A 114 -6.42 -0.99 -4.57
CA LEU A 114 -5.59 -1.64 -3.56
C LEU A 114 -6.17 -2.99 -3.13
N GLY A 115 -7.46 -3.03 -2.82
CA GLY A 115 -8.11 -4.29 -2.40
C GLY A 115 -8.10 -5.36 -3.51
N ALA A 116 -8.36 -4.97 -4.77
CA ALA A 116 -8.31 -5.87 -5.91
C ALA A 116 -6.88 -6.39 -6.16
N ILE A 117 -5.85 -5.52 -6.03
CA ILE A 117 -4.45 -5.92 -6.17
C ILE A 117 -4.04 -6.90 -5.07
N ILE A 118 -4.41 -6.66 -3.82
CA ILE A 118 -4.11 -7.58 -2.71
C ILE A 118 -4.77 -8.95 -2.95
N ARG A 119 -6.01 -8.96 -3.43
CA ARG A 119 -6.70 -10.21 -3.81
C ARG A 119 -5.97 -10.94 -4.93
N THR A 120 -5.56 -10.22 -5.96
CA THR A 120 -4.78 -10.78 -7.08
C THR A 120 -3.43 -11.30 -6.60
N ALA A 121 -2.72 -10.55 -5.78
CA ALA A 121 -1.44 -10.95 -5.18
C ALA A 121 -1.57 -12.28 -4.43
N ASN A 122 -2.60 -12.42 -3.60
CA ASN A 122 -2.90 -13.67 -2.91
C ASN A 122 -3.09 -14.85 -3.87
N LEU A 123 -3.95 -14.67 -4.88
CA LEU A 123 -4.28 -15.73 -5.84
C LEU A 123 -3.12 -16.08 -6.78
N ALA A 124 -2.25 -15.12 -7.07
CA ALA A 124 -1.02 -15.32 -7.86
C ALA A 124 0.13 -15.91 -7.02
N GLY A 125 -0.08 -16.17 -5.74
CA GLY A 125 0.95 -16.74 -4.87
C GLY A 125 2.04 -15.73 -4.48
N ALA A 126 1.78 -14.43 -4.59
CA ALA A 126 2.70 -13.43 -4.06
C ALA A 126 2.79 -13.50 -2.53
N HIS A 127 3.98 -13.28 -1.99
CA HIS A 127 4.27 -13.42 -0.58
C HIS A 127 3.85 -12.21 0.24
N GLY A 128 3.61 -11.07 -0.42
CA GLY A 128 3.10 -9.87 0.21
C GLY A 128 2.99 -8.69 -0.74
N VAL A 129 2.50 -7.57 -0.19
CA VAL A 129 2.33 -6.30 -0.90
C VAL A 129 3.03 -5.20 -0.11
N ILE A 130 3.74 -4.31 -0.79
CA ILE A 130 4.41 -3.16 -0.17
C ILE A 130 3.77 -1.89 -0.70
N ILE A 131 3.37 -1.00 0.20
CA ILE A 131 2.81 0.32 -0.12
C ILE A 131 3.64 1.43 0.53
N PRO A 132 3.71 2.63 -0.06
CA PRO A 132 4.35 3.77 0.59
C PRO A 132 3.45 4.37 1.68
N LYS A 133 4.06 5.04 2.67
CA LYS A 133 3.34 5.79 3.72
C LYS A 133 2.58 7.00 3.17
N ASN A 134 3.12 7.62 2.12
CA ASN A 134 2.55 8.79 1.47
C ASN A 134 2.06 8.45 0.07
N ARG A 135 1.04 9.16 -0.41
CA ARG A 135 0.47 8.96 -1.75
C ARG A 135 -0.01 7.53 -1.99
N ALA A 136 -0.57 6.93 -0.95
CA ALA A 136 -1.21 5.62 -1.03
C ALA A 136 -2.42 5.59 -0.09
N VAL A 137 -3.40 4.80 -0.44
CA VAL A 137 -4.47 4.46 0.48
C VAL A 137 -3.96 3.42 1.49
N GLY A 138 -4.35 3.56 2.76
CA GLY A 138 -4.07 2.57 3.79
C GLY A 138 -5.04 1.40 3.78
N LEU A 139 -4.89 0.49 4.75
CA LEU A 139 -5.76 -0.70 4.90
C LEU A 139 -7.12 -0.31 5.51
N THR A 140 -7.93 0.37 4.73
CA THR A 140 -9.27 0.85 5.10
C THR A 140 -10.30 -0.29 5.11
N ALA A 141 -11.49 -0.04 5.68
CA ALA A 141 -12.61 -0.98 5.63
C ALA A 141 -13.04 -1.30 4.18
N THR A 142 -12.88 -0.34 3.26
CA THR A 142 -13.15 -0.56 1.83
C THR A 142 -12.13 -1.52 1.23
N VAL A 143 -10.83 -1.35 1.52
CA VAL A 143 -9.78 -2.28 1.09
C VAL A 143 -10.04 -3.68 1.66
N ALA A 144 -10.42 -3.78 2.93
CA ALA A 144 -10.77 -5.06 3.55
C ALA A 144 -11.91 -5.78 2.82
N ARG A 145 -12.96 -5.04 2.43
CA ARG A 145 -14.09 -5.61 1.66
C ARG A 145 -13.70 -6.02 0.25
N THR A 146 -12.98 -5.16 -0.47
CA THR A 146 -12.62 -5.38 -1.88
C THR A 146 -11.55 -6.46 -2.02
N SER A 147 -10.71 -6.67 -1.01
CA SER A 147 -9.76 -7.80 -0.98
C SER A 147 -10.43 -9.16 -0.77
N ALA A 148 -11.73 -9.20 -0.46
CA ALA A 148 -12.51 -10.44 -0.28
C ALA A 148 -11.83 -11.45 0.68
N GLY A 149 -11.24 -10.95 1.76
CA GLY A 149 -10.56 -11.75 2.77
C GLY A 149 -9.08 -12.05 2.51
N ALA A 150 -8.52 -11.63 1.38
CA ALA A 150 -7.11 -11.87 1.05
C ALA A 150 -6.15 -11.23 2.07
N LEU A 151 -6.53 -10.14 2.74
CA LEU A 151 -5.76 -9.51 3.81
C LEU A 151 -5.45 -10.42 5.02
N HIS A 152 -6.20 -11.51 5.21
CA HIS A 152 -5.90 -12.49 6.26
C HIS A 152 -4.69 -13.37 5.92
N TYR A 153 -4.32 -13.45 4.64
CA TYR A 153 -3.33 -14.39 4.13
C TYR A 153 -2.15 -13.69 3.44
N THR A 154 -2.30 -12.42 3.10
CA THR A 154 -1.31 -11.65 2.36
C THR A 154 -0.84 -10.49 3.22
N PRO A 155 0.37 -10.55 3.79
CA PRO A 155 0.91 -9.45 4.57
C PRO A 155 1.10 -8.21 3.71
N VAL A 156 0.79 -7.05 4.28
CA VAL A 156 0.99 -5.76 3.62
C VAL A 156 1.94 -4.93 4.47
N ALA A 157 3.09 -4.59 3.91
CA ALA A 157 4.06 -3.72 4.56
C ALA A 157 3.91 -2.26 4.10
N LYS A 158 4.20 -1.33 5.02
CA LYS A 158 4.08 0.10 4.77
C LYS A 158 5.43 0.79 4.97
N VAL A 159 6.01 1.29 3.89
CA VAL A 159 7.39 1.82 3.89
C VAL A 159 7.44 3.33 3.66
N THR A 160 8.44 3.98 4.21
CA THR A 160 8.64 5.43 4.06
C THR A 160 9.16 5.79 2.65
N ASN A 161 9.99 4.92 2.05
CA ASN A 161 10.65 5.18 0.76
C ASN A 161 10.74 3.91 -0.08
N LEU A 162 9.88 3.83 -1.11
CA LEU A 162 9.81 2.67 -2.00
C LEU A 162 11.12 2.43 -2.76
N ALA A 163 11.74 3.48 -3.28
CA ALA A 163 12.99 3.37 -4.03
C ALA A 163 14.14 2.80 -3.17
N ARG A 164 14.24 3.24 -1.91
CA ARG A 164 15.20 2.67 -0.96
C ARG A 164 14.86 1.21 -0.63
N THR A 165 13.60 0.88 -0.45
CA THR A 165 13.16 -0.50 -0.19
C THR A 165 13.55 -1.43 -1.35
N ILE A 166 13.40 -0.96 -2.61
CA ILE A 166 13.87 -1.69 -3.80
C ILE A 166 15.38 -1.92 -3.71
N ASP A 167 16.18 -0.86 -3.45
CA ASP A 167 17.63 -1.01 -3.31
C ASP A 167 18.04 -2.02 -2.23
N ASP A 168 17.33 -2.05 -1.11
CA ASP A 168 17.62 -2.96 0.01
C ASP A 168 17.21 -4.42 -0.32
N LEU A 169 16.11 -4.62 -1.02
CA LEU A 169 15.67 -5.94 -1.50
C LEU A 169 16.57 -6.47 -2.66
N LYS A 170 17.08 -5.60 -3.53
CA LYS A 170 18.07 -5.96 -4.56
C LYS A 170 19.36 -6.52 -3.96
N LYS A 171 19.84 -5.96 -2.85
CA LYS A 171 21.00 -6.50 -2.10
C LYS A 171 20.74 -7.91 -1.58
N GLN A 172 19.49 -8.32 -1.45
CA GLN A 172 19.06 -9.65 -1.06
C GLN A 172 18.79 -10.58 -2.25
N GLY A 173 19.14 -10.16 -3.47
CA GLY A 173 19.06 -10.97 -4.69
C GLY A 173 17.73 -10.89 -5.42
N MET A 174 16.86 -9.93 -5.11
CA MET A 174 15.63 -9.73 -5.85
C MET A 174 15.86 -8.87 -7.11
N TRP A 175 15.09 -9.15 -8.15
CA TRP A 175 14.96 -8.36 -9.37
C TRP A 175 13.63 -7.62 -9.37
N PHE A 176 13.59 -6.47 -10.04
CA PHE A 176 12.40 -5.62 -10.08
C PHE A 176 11.97 -5.33 -11.50
N VAL A 177 10.70 -5.57 -11.77
CA VAL A 177 10.03 -5.21 -13.01
C VAL A 177 8.93 -4.19 -12.73
N CYS A 178 8.89 -3.07 -13.46
CA CYS A 178 7.78 -2.14 -13.37
C CYS A 178 6.89 -2.20 -14.62
N ALA A 179 5.59 -2.01 -14.41
CA ALA A 179 4.61 -1.86 -15.47
C ALA A 179 4.69 -0.44 -16.05
N ASP A 180 5.03 -0.34 -17.34
CA ASP A 180 5.04 0.94 -18.05
C ASP A 180 4.89 0.68 -19.56
N MET A 181 4.32 1.63 -20.30
CA MET A 181 4.02 1.50 -21.73
C MET A 181 5.25 1.49 -22.64
N GLY A 182 6.35 2.08 -22.25
CA GLY A 182 7.57 2.19 -23.06
C GLY A 182 8.57 1.06 -22.87
N GLY A 183 8.17 -0.06 -22.28
CA GLY A 183 9.07 -1.16 -21.93
C GLY A 183 9.15 -2.27 -22.99
N THR A 184 9.89 -3.31 -22.63
CA THR A 184 9.90 -4.59 -23.37
C THR A 184 8.57 -5.30 -23.18
N GLN A 185 8.07 -5.99 -24.20
CA GLN A 185 6.86 -6.77 -24.05
C GLN A 185 7.04 -7.83 -22.95
N MET A 186 6.04 -7.98 -22.09
CA MET A 186 6.12 -8.87 -20.92
C MET A 186 6.49 -10.32 -21.29
N TYR A 187 6.16 -10.76 -22.48
CA TYR A 187 6.45 -12.11 -22.98
C TYR A 187 7.93 -12.35 -23.29
N ASP A 188 8.69 -11.28 -23.54
CA ASP A 188 10.10 -11.31 -23.93
C ASP A 188 11.05 -11.12 -22.72
N LEU A 189 10.50 -10.98 -21.51
CA LEU A 189 11.25 -10.85 -20.26
C LEU A 189 11.37 -12.19 -19.53
N ASP A 190 12.50 -12.43 -18.86
CA ASP A 190 12.65 -13.55 -17.91
C ASP A 190 12.25 -13.09 -16.50
N LEU A 191 11.10 -13.56 -16.03
CA LEU A 191 10.48 -13.18 -14.76
C LEU A 191 10.41 -14.36 -13.75
N LYS A 192 11.23 -15.40 -13.91
CA LYS A 192 11.14 -16.64 -13.13
C LYS A 192 11.75 -16.54 -11.73
N GLY A 193 12.74 -15.69 -11.53
CA GLY A 193 13.51 -15.59 -10.28
C GLY A 193 12.78 -14.89 -9.14
N PRO A 194 13.51 -14.53 -8.06
CA PRO A 194 13.02 -13.65 -7.02
C PRO A 194 12.60 -12.30 -7.60
N MET A 195 11.29 -11.97 -7.58
CA MET A 195 10.74 -10.88 -8.36
C MET A 195 9.90 -9.90 -7.53
N GLY A 196 10.17 -8.61 -7.68
CA GLY A 196 9.31 -7.51 -7.26
C GLY A 196 8.58 -6.93 -8.47
N LEU A 197 7.25 -6.96 -8.46
CA LEU A 197 6.40 -6.33 -9.49
C LEU A 197 5.94 -4.97 -9.01
N VAL A 198 6.35 -3.92 -9.70
CA VAL A 198 6.02 -2.53 -9.35
C VAL A 198 4.87 -2.04 -10.24
N ILE A 199 3.80 -1.57 -9.60
CA ILE A 199 2.59 -1.05 -10.26
C ILE A 199 2.40 0.41 -9.84
N GLY A 200 2.25 1.29 -10.82
CA GLY A 200 1.89 2.70 -10.64
C GLY A 200 0.38 2.96 -10.75
N ASN A 201 -0.02 4.22 -10.52
CA ASN A 201 -1.41 4.63 -10.78
C ASN A 201 -1.69 4.77 -12.28
N GLU A 202 -2.98 4.91 -12.64
CA GLU A 202 -3.43 4.99 -14.03
C GLU A 202 -3.02 6.30 -14.74
N GLY A 203 -2.78 7.39 -14.00
CA GLY A 203 -2.46 8.70 -14.56
C GLY A 203 -0.97 8.89 -14.79
N ASP A 204 -0.20 8.88 -13.70
CA ASP A 204 1.23 9.21 -13.71
C ASP A 204 2.12 7.95 -13.86
N GLY A 205 1.54 6.75 -13.77
CA GLY A 205 2.29 5.50 -13.78
C GLY A 205 3.17 5.33 -12.54
N VAL A 206 4.32 4.67 -12.73
CA VAL A 206 5.36 4.53 -11.71
C VAL A 206 6.21 5.79 -11.66
N SER A 207 6.44 6.35 -10.48
CA SER A 207 7.26 7.55 -10.31
C SER A 207 8.68 7.35 -10.86
N LYS A 208 9.25 8.42 -11.42
CA LYS A 208 10.56 8.37 -12.12
C LYS A 208 11.64 7.69 -11.28
N LEU A 209 11.76 8.06 -10.00
CA LEU A 209 12.80 7.50 -9.12
C LEU A 209 12.60 6.00 -8.87
N VAL A 210 11.37 5.55 -8.69
CA VAL A 210 11.05 4.12 -8.49
C VAL A 210 11.30 3.34 -9.79
N ARG A 211 10.90 3.88 -10.92
CA ARG A 211 11.14 3.31 -12.25
C ARG A 211 12.64 3.12 -12.55
N GLU A 212 13.47 4.12 -12.21
CA GLU A 212 14.94 4.07 -12.39
C GLU A 212 15.60 2.99 -11.51
N LYS A 213 14.94 2.55 -10.44
CA LYS A 213 15.42 1.46 -9.58
C LYS A 213 15.05 0.08 -10.08
N CYS A 214 14.09 -0.04 -10.99
CA CYS A 214 13.70 -1.31 -11.57
C CYS A 214 14.74 -1.81 -12.59
N ASP A 215 14.90 -3.13 -12.67
CA ASP A 215 15.84 -3.77 -13.61
C ASP A 215 15.20 -3.94 -14.99
N PHE A 216 13.87 -4.12 -15.01
CA PHE A 216 13.10 -4.31 -16.21
C PHE A 216 11.89 -3.38 -16.24
N ILE A 217 11.50 -3.01 -17.44
CA ILE A 217 10.26 -2.29 -17.71
C ILE A 217 9.43 -3.18 -18.61
N ALA A 218 8.30 -3.65 -18.09
CA ALA A 218 7.39 -4.53 -18.81
C ALA A 218 6.22 -3.74 -19.39
N SER A 219 5.97 -3.92 -20.69
CA SER A 219 4.77 -3.43 -21.34
C SER A 219 3.79 -4.57 -21.61
N ILE A 220 2.51 -4.28 -21.38
CA ILE A 220 1.39 -5.15 -21.80
C ILE A 220 1.01 -4.73 -23.21
N PRO A 221 0.97 -5.66 -24.20
CA PRO A 221 0.57 -5.30 -25.57
C PRO A 221 -0.87 -4.79 -25.61
N MET A 222 -1.07 -3.57 -26.09
CA MET A 222 -2.39 -3.00 -26.32
C MET A 222 -2.79 -3.08 -27.76
N GLN A 223 -4.05 -3.43 -28.05
CA GLN A 223 -4.60 -3.60 -29.39
C GLN A 223 -5.73 -2.59 -29.70
N GLY A 224 -6.14 -1.82 -28.71
CA GLY A 224 -7.21 -0.82 -28.81
C GLY A 224 -6.69 0.61 -28.87
N ASP A 225 -7.62 1.55 -28.94
CA ASP A 225 -7.35 2.99 -29.01
C ASP A 225 -6.99 3.62 -27.64
N ILE A 226 -7.30 2.90 -26.55
CA ILE A 226 -6.94 3.32 -25.19
C ILE A 226 -5.57 2.70 -24.85
N ASP A 227 -4.67 3.53 -24.34
CA ASP A 227 -3.27 3.20 -24.15
C ASP A 227 -2.93 2.64 -22.76
N SER A 228 -3.88 2.56 -21.83
CA SER A 228 -3.62 2.05 -20.48
C SER A 228 -4.75 1.19 -19.93
N LEU A 229 -4.39 0.21 -19.11
CA LEU A 229 -5.32 -0.57 -18.29
C LEU A 229 -5.49 0.07 -16.90
N ASN A 230 -6.61 -0.22 -16.25
CA ASN A 230 -6.73 0.05 -14.82
C ASN A 230 -5.57 -0.62 -14.05
N ALA A 231 -5.05 0.03 -13.01
CA ALA A 231 -3.87 -0.44 -12.25
C ALA A 231 -4.04 -1.85 -11.70
N SER A 232 -5.23 -2.20 -11.19
CA SER A 232 -5.47 -3.55 -10.66
C SER A 232 -5.55 -4.62 -11.74
N VAL A 233 -6.00 -4.25 -12.94
CA VAL A 233 -6.01 -5.14 -14.12
C VAL A 233 -4.59 -5.37 -14.61
N ALA A 234 -3.80 -4.30 -14.78
CA ALA A 234 -2.39 -4.40 -15.16
C ALA A 234 -1.58 -5.27 -14.18
N ALA A 235 -1.81 -5.07 -12.87
CA ALA A 235 -1.22 -5.91 -11.83
C ALA A 235 -1.59 -7.39 -12.01
N GLY A 236 -2.85 -7.68 -12.34
CA GLY A 236 -3.31 -9.05 -12.60
C GLY A 236 -2.64 -9.70 -13.79
N VAL A 237 -2.60 -8.99 -14.92
CA VAL A 237 -1.98 -9.48 -16.16
C VAL A 237 -0.50 -9.83 -15.94
N LEU A 238 0.27 -8.89 -15.37
CA LEU A 238 1.71 -9.09 -15.14
C LEU A 238 2.00 -10.12 -14.03
N ALA A 239 1.20 -10.14 -12.95
CA ALA A 239 1.36 -11.14 -11.91
C ALA A 239 1.15 -12.55 -12.45
N TYR A 240 0.14 -12.76 -13.31
CA TYR A 240 -0.10 -14.08 -13.91
C TYR A 240 0.88 -14.43 -15.02
N GLU A 241 1.52 -13.47 -15.68
CA GLU A 241 2.67 -13.76 -16.53
C GLU A 241 3.85 -14.29 -15.72
N ILE A 242 4.15 -13.70 -14.56
CA ILE A 242 5.16 -14.23 -13.63
C ILE A 242 4.80 -15.65 -13.20
N VAL A 243 3.53 -15.90 -12.84
CA VAL A 243 3.04 -17.25 -12.49
C VAL A 243 3.23 -18.21 -13.64
N ARG A 244 2.81 -17.86 -14.86
CA ARG A 244 2.96 -18.70 -16.06
C ARG A 244 4.40 -19.13 -16.28
N GLN A 245 5.33 -18.18 -16.18
CA GLN A 245 6.76 -18.45 -16.38
C GLN A 245 7.33 -19.35 -15.27
N ARG A 246 6.94 -19.12 -14.00
CA ARG A 246 7.36 -19.97 -12.87
C ARG A 246 6.82 -21.39 -12.95
N MET A 247 5.66 -21.58 -13.58
CA MET A 247 5.10 -22.92 -13.86
C MET A 247 5.79 -23.63 -15.04
N GLY A 248 6.73 -22.98 -15.74
CA GLY A 248 7.43 -23.56 -16.90
C GLY A 248 6.57 -23.70 -18.16
N LYS A 249 5.52 -22.87 -18.28
CA LYS A 249 4.57 -22.91 -19.40
C LYS A 249 4.71 -21.74 -20.34
#